data_3750ff413fb306b1cffac20bfa774511
#
_entry.id   3750ff413fb306b1cffac20bfa774511
#
_cell.length_a   1.000
_cell.length_b   1.000
_cell.length_c   1.000
_cell.angle_alpha   90.00
_cell.angle_beta   90.00
_cell.angle_gamma   90.00
#
_symmetry.space_group_name_H-M   'P 1'
#
loop_
_entity.id
_entity.type
_entity.pdbx_description
1 polymer ?
#
loop_
_entity_poly.entity_id
_entity_poly.type
_entity_poly.pdbx_seq_one_letter_code
_entity_poly.pdbx_strand_id
1 'polypeptide(L)'
;MKRESFKSRLGFILVSAGCAIGIGNVWRFPYVTGQNGGGIFVLFYLIFLVCMGLPVLTMELAVGRASRKSAVMSYKALEKEGSKWHIHGWIAMLGCYMLMMYYTTVSGWMVAYFFKFLKGDFTSGMNTDDTAAAFGNLLAEPKQMAFWMIVTVVLGFLVCSRGLQNGLEKISKFMMSALLLLIIVLAVHSITLSGALEGVKFYLVPNLDAVSEIGIKNVITAAMNQAFFTLSLGVAAMEIFGSYMGKDCTLAGEGAKICALDTFVAIMSGLIIFPACFSYGVEVDAGPSLIFITLPNVFVNMQGGRIWGCLFFMFMTFASFSTVIAVFENIMSFAIDMFGWSRNKAALINGVIILIASIPCVLGYNVWSNLHLIGGRDVLDSEDFMVSNLLLPIGSLVYLLFCVTKWGWGFDKYIDEANTGSGLKISRKLKPYFQFILPLLILFIFIQGLI
;
A
#
# COMPACT_ATOMS: atom_id res chain seq x y z
N MET A 1 -8.11 21.70 -19.48
CA MET A 1 -7.72 20.53 -20.30
C MET A 1 -8.73 19.42 -20.13
N LYS A 2 -8.98 18.60 -21.17
CA LYS A 2 -9.83 17.41 -21.05
C LYS A 2 -9.08 16.39 -20.18
N ARG A 3 -9.75 15.86 -19.11
CA ARG A 3 -9.16 14.87 -18.23
C ARG A 3 -8.83 13.59 -19.00
N GLU A 4 -7.64 13.02 -18.80
CA GLU A 4 -7.29 11.70 -19.33
C GLU A 4 -8.27 10.63 -18.81
N SER A 5 -8.37 9.51 -19.50
CA SER A 5 -9.18 8.36 -19.07
C SER A 5 -8.43 7.05 -19.35
N PHE A 6 -8.70 6.03 -18.56
CA PHE A 6 -8.18 4.69 -18.82
C PHE A 6 -8.65 4.17 -20.18
N LYS A 7 -7.76 3.47 -20.88
CA LYS A 7 -8.09 2.82 -22.15
C LYS A 7 -9.03 1.64 -21.96
N SER A 8 -8.92 0.96 -20.82
CA SER A 8 -9.71 -0.23 -20.53
C SER A 8 -10.07 -0.33 -19.04
N ARG A 9 -11.22 -0.98 -18.76
CA ARG A 9 -11.67 -1.30 -17.41
C ARG A 9 -10.62 -2.13 -16.63
N LEU A 10 -10.00 -3.12 -17.30
CA LEU A 10 -8.92 -3.91 -16.70
C LEU A 10 -7.74 -3.03 -16.31
N GLY A 11 -7.39 -2.03 -17.14
CA GLY A 11 -6.36 -1.05 -16.82
C GLY A 11 -6.65 -0.28 -15.54
N PHE A 12 -7.87 0.23 -15.39
CA PHE A 12 -8.30 0.87 -14.17
C PHE A 12 -8.14 -0.05 -12.94
N ILE A 13 -8.67 -1.28 -13.02
CA ILE A 13 -8.62 -2.24 -11.89
C ILE A 13 -7.16 -2.56 -11.53
N LEU A 14 -6.30 -2.88 -12.49
CA LEU A 14 -4.92 -3.25 -12.23
C LEU A 14 -4.06 -2.08 -11.73
N VAL A 15 -4.28 -0.86 -12.21
CA VAL A 15 -3.58 0.33 -11.69
C VAL A 15 -4.03 0.64 -10.27
N SER A 16 -5.33 0.64 -10.01
CA SER A 16 -5.87 0.90 -8.68
C SER A 16 -5.50 -0.19 -7.66
N ALA A 17 -5.60 -1.46 -8.06
CA ALA A 17 -5.12 -2.57 -7.23
C ALA A 17 -3.61 -2.49 -7.01
N GLY A 18 -2.80 -2.14 -8.03
CA GLY A 18 -1.36 -1.95 -7.88
C GLY A 18 -0.97 -0.77 -6.99
N CYS A 19 -1.87 0.19 -6.77
CA CYS A 19 -1.68 1.23 -5.76
C CYS A 19 -1.89 0.69 -4.33
N ALA A 20 -2.90 -0.16 -4.13
CA ALA A 20 -3.18 -0.81 -2.86
C ALA A 20 -2.15 -1.91 -2.55
N ILE A 21 -1.87 -2.78 -3.54
CA ILE A 21 -0.91 -3.88 -3.42
C ILE A 21 0.52 -3.31 -3.36
N GLY A 22 1.04 -3.25 -2.16
CA GLY A 22 2.36 -2.73 -1.90
C GLY A 22 3.17 -3.60 -0.94
N ILE A 23 4.17 -3.00 -0.35
CA ILE A 23 5.02 -3.63 0.68
C ILE A 23 4.16 -4.08 1.88
N GLY A 24 3.09 -3.37 2.18
CA GLY A 24 2.16 -3.68 3.27
C GLY A 24 1.53 -5.07 3.20
N ASN A 25 1.21 -5.55 2.00
CA ASN A 25 0.60 -6.88 1.79
C ASN A 25 1.60 -8.02 1.99
N VAL A 26 2.88 -7.77 1.70
CA VAL A 26 3.89 -8.84 1.71
C VAL A 26 4.74 -8.80 2.98
N TRP A 27 4.86 -7.67 3.59
CA TRP A 27 5.65 -7.47 4.80
C TRP A 27 4.77 -7.35 6.05
N ARG A 28 3.94 -6.27 6.13
CA ARG A 28 3.18 -5.96 7.33
C ARG A 28 2.08 -6.99 7.59
N PHE A 29 1.35 -7.41 6.56
CA PHE A 29 0.24 -8.33 6.73
C PHE A 29 0.67 -9.69 7.29
N PRO A 30 1.70 -10.40 6.75
CA PRO A 30 2.17 -11.64 7.35
C PRO A 30 2.69 -11.45 8.78
N TYR A 31 3.48 -10.41 9.02
CA TYR A 31 3.98 -10.11 10.35
C TYR A 31 2.84 -9.93 11.36
N VAL A 32 1.89 -9.03 11.09
CA VAL A 32 0.77 -8.77 12.00
C VAL A 32 -0.09 -10.02 12.16
N THR A 33 -0.25 -10.83 11.12
CA THR A 33 -0.94 -12.12 11.19
C THR A 33 -0.25 -13.08 12.14
N GLY A 34 1.08 -13.20 12.05
CA GLY A 34 1.90 -14.04 12.92
C GLY A 34 1.76 -13.67 14.39
N GLN A 35 1.80 -12.38 14.69
CA GLN A 35 1.69 -11.84 16.06
C GLN A 35 0.27 -11.88 16.64
N ASN A 36 -0.77 -12.07 15.84
CA ASN A 36 -2.17 -11.96 16.26
C ASN A 36 -2.98 -13.25 16.00
N GLY A 37 -2.35 -14.41 16.10
CA GLY A 37 -3.03 -15.70 16.13
C GLY A 37 -3.41 -16.27 14.76
N GLY A 38 -2.71 -15.89 13.70
CA GLY A 38 -2.83 -16.51 12.38
C GLY A 38 -4.22 -16.40 11.77
N GLY A 39 -4.86 -17.54 11.50
CA GLY A 39 -6.12 -17.61 10.76
C GLY A 39 -7.29 -16.84 11.40
N ILE A 40 -7.32 -16.67 12.72
CA ILE A 40 -8.39 -15.88 13.38
C ILE A 40 -8.23 -14.39 13.05
N PHE A 41 -7.00 -13.88 13.00
CA PHE A 41 -6.74 -12.51 12.56
C PHE A 41 -7.17 -12.31 11.11
N VAL A 42 -6.84 -13.25 10.21
CA VAL A 42 -7.24 -13.19 8.79
C VAL A 42 -8.77 -13.10 8.66
N LEU A 43 -9.52 -13.86 9.46
CA LEU A 43 -10.97 -13.80 9.45
C LEU A 43 -11.50 -12.40 9.84
N PHE A 44 -11.03 -11.82 10.94
CA PHE A 44 -11.42 -10.46 11.34
C PHE A 44 -10.98 -9.41 10.33
N TYR A 45 -9.77 -9.55 9.76
CA TYR A 45 -9.30 -8.67 8.71
C TYR A 45 -10.25 -8.63 7.51
N LEU A 46 -10.70 -9.78 7.02
CA LEU A 46 -11.64 -9.85 5.89
C LEU A 46 -12.99 -9.18 6.21
N ILE A 47 -13.49 -9.36 7.42
CA ILE A 47 -14.73 -8.69 7.88
C ILE A 47 -14.56 -7.17 7.87
N PHE A 48 -13.47 -6.66 8.45
CA PHE A 48 -13.23 -5.21 8.51
C PHE A 48 -12.88 -4.60 7.16
N LEU A 49 -12.21 -5.34 6.28
CA LEU A 49 -11.96 -4.88 4.91
C LEU A 49 -13.27 -4.60 4.15
N VAL A 50 -14.26 -5.49 4.29
CA VAL A 50 -15.58 -5.31 3.66
C VAL A 50 -16.39 -4.22 4.36
N CYS A 51 -16.37 -4.18 5.70
CA CYS A 51 -17.19 -3.24 6.45
C CYS A 51 -16.61 -1.82 6.47
N MET A 52 -15.29 -1.67 6.48
CA MET A 52 -14.64 -0.36 6.63
C MET A 52 -13.86 0.05 5.38
N GLY A 53 -12.99 -0.81 4.88
CA GLY A 53 -12.11 -0.50 3.75
C GLY A 53 -12.88 -0.22 2.47
N LEU A 54 -13.75 -1.14 2.04
CA LEU A 54 -14.53 -0.99 0.82
C LEU A 54 -15.43 0.27 0.81
N PRO A 55 -16.18 0.62 1.89
CA PRO A 55 -16.91 1.88 1.96
C PRO A 55 -16.05 3.12 1.73
N VAL A 56 -14.92 3.25 2.43
CA VAL A 56 -14.05 4.43 2.29
C VAL A 56 -13.40 4.47 0.91
N LEU A 57 -12.97 3.34 0.37
CA LEU A 57 -12.46 3.22 -0.99
C LEU A 57 -13.49 3.75 -2.01
N THR A 58 -14.76 3.36 -1.88
CA THR A 58 -15.82 3.85 -2.78
C THR A 58 -16.07 5.34 -2.66
N MET A 59 -15.84 5.94 -1.48
CA MET A 59 -15.95 7.38 -1.27
C MET A 59 -14.83 8.16 -1.96
N GLU A 60 -13.59 7.72 -1.82
CA GLU A 60 -12.47 8.34 -2.55
C GLU A 60 -12.67 8.27 -4.06
N LEU A 61 -13.02 7.09 -4.59
CA LEU A 61 -13.33 6.90 -6.00
C LEU A 61 -14.48 7.80 -6.45
N ALA A 62 -15.52 7.97 -5.61
CA ALA A 62 -16.69 8.80 -5.92
C ALA A 62 -16.34 10.29 -6.04
N VAL A 63 -15.54 10.81 -5.10
CA VAL A 63 -15.07 12.19 -5.11
C VAL A 63 -14.25 12.46 -6.39
N GLY A 64 -13.33 11.56 -6.71
CA GLY A 64 -12.55 11.66 -7.95
C GLY A 64 -13.41 11.58 -9.21
N ARG A 65 -14.33 10.61 -9.32
CA ARG A 65 -15.16 10.40 -10.51
C ARG A 65 -16.15 11.52 -10.73
N ALA A 66 -16.76 12.03 -9.67
CA ALA A 66 -17.72 13.13 -9.75
C ALA A 66 -17.08 14.46 -10.17
N SER A 67 -15.90 14.76 -9.62
CA SER A 67 -15.18 16.01 -9.88
C SER A 67 -14.39 16.00 -11.18
N ARG A 68 -13.82 14.83 -11.55
CA ARG A 68 -12.82 14.65 -12.62
C ARG A 68 -11.59 15.55 -12.45
N LYS A 69 -11.17 15.74 -11.20
CA LYS A 69 -10.05 16.59 -10.78
C LYS A 69 -9.12 15.82 -9.82
N SER A 70 -7.98 16.41 -9.49
CA SER A 70 -7.09 15.96 -8.43
C SER A 70 -7.53 16.52 -7.06
N ALA A 71 -7.00 15.97 -5.98
CA ALA A 71 -7.44 16.14 -4.60
C ALA A 71 -8.00 17.53 -4.23
N VAL A 72 -7.18 18.59 -4.30
CA VAL A 72 -7.62 19.94 -3.90
C VAL A 72 -8.76 20.46 -4.79
N MET A 73 -8.63 20.25 -6.09
CA MET A 73 -9.62 20.72 -7.06
C MET A 73 -10.90 19.91 -7.05
N SER A 74 -10.85 18.65 -6.61
CA SER A 74 -12.03 17.80 -6.40
C SER A 74 -12.92 18.35 -5.31
N TYR A 75 -12.32 18.64 -4.14
CA TYR A 75 -13.07 19.26 -3.05
C TYR A 75 -13.67 20.60 -3.46
N LYS A 76 -12.88 21.50 -4.09
CA LYS A 76 -13.37 22.79 -4.59
C LYS A 76 -14.54 22.65 -5.57
N ALA A 77 -14.57 21.58 -6.38
CA ALA A 77 -15.63 21.36 -7.36
C ALA A 77 -16.93 20.82 -6.72
N LEU A 78 -16.82 20.11 -5.58
CA LEU A 78 -17.95 19.40 -4.96
C LEU A 78 -18.44 20.04 -3.65
N GLU A 79 -17.58 20.82 -2.98
CA GLU A 79 -17.91 21.48 -1.72
C GLU A 79 -18.94 22.61 -1.90
N LYS A 80 -19.60 22.95 -0.83
CA LYS A 80 -20.52 24.09 -0.80
C LYS A 80 -19.75 25.39 -0.77
N GLU A 81 -20.33 26.43 -1.36
CA GLU A 81 -19.77 27.79 -1.31
C GLU A 81 -19.51 28.24 0.14
N GLY A 82 -18.32 28.79 0.38
CA GLY A 82 -17.87 29.21 1.71
C GLY A 82 -17.34 28.09 2.62
N SER A 83 -17.40 26.82 2.22
CA SER A 83 -16.80 25.73 2.98
C SER A 83 -15.28 25.62 2.76
N LYS A 84 -14.60 24.84 3.60
CA LYS A 84 -13.12 24.74 3.59
C LYS A 84 -12.65 23.28 3.45
N TRP A 85 -13.44 22.40 2.88
CA TRP A 85 -13.07 20.99 2.71
C TRP A 85 -11.84 20.81 1.82
N HIS A 86 -11.60 21.70 0.88
CA HIS A 86 -10.42 21.70 0.02
C HIS A 86 -9.09 21.77 0.79
N ILE A 87 -9.07 22.20 2.06
CA ILE A 87 -7.87 22.15 2.91
C ILE A 87 -7.40 20.71 3.07
N HIS A 88 -8.33 19.76 3.18
CA HIS A 88 -7.95 18.35 3.24
C HIS A 88 -7.19 17.90 1.98
N GLY A 89 -7.55 18.40 0.81
CA GLY A 89 -6.80 18.10 -0.41
C GLY A 89 -5.32 18.44 -0.33
N TRP A 90 -4.96 19.56 0.34
CA TRP A 90 -3.57 19.92 0.60
C TRP A 90 -2.90 18.97 1.60
N ILE A 91 -3.62 18.59 2.67
CA ILE A 91 -3.13 17.62 3.67
C ILE A 91 -2.91 16.26 3.03
N ALA A 92 -3.83 15.80 2.19
CA ALA A 92 -3.71 14.55 1.45
C ALA A 92 -2.49 14.55 0.51
N MET A 93 -2.23 15.67 -0.17
CA MET A 93 -1.04 15.79 -1.00
C MET A 93 0.25 15.80 -0.18
N LEU A 94 0.27 16.50 0.97
CA LEU A 94 1.40 16.40 1.90
C LEU A 94 1.65 14.94 2.31
N GLY A 95 0.58 14.19 2.61
CA GLY A 95 0.66 12.76 2.90
C GLY A 95 1.27 11.94 1.77
N CYS A 96 0.92 12.24 0.51
CA CYS A 96 1.54 11.58 -0.66
C CYS A 96 3.05 11.87 -0.77
N TYR A 97 3.48 13.11 -0.54
CA TYR A 97 4.91 13.43 -0.54
C TYR A 97 5.64 12.74 0.62
N MET A 98 5.09 12.79 1.84
CA MET A 98 5.68 12.13 3.00
C MET A 98 5.76 10.61 2.81
N LEU A 99 4.71 9.97 2.27
CA LEU A 99 4.74 8.56 1.93
C LEU A 99 5.90 8.24 0.99
N MET A 100 6.09 9.05 -0.04
CA MET A 100 7.15 8.81 -1.03
C MET A 100 8.56 9.09 -0.51
N MET A 101 8.73 9.86 0.57
CA MET A 101 10.04 10.13 1.18
C MET A 101 10.72 8.83 1.64
N TYR A 102 10.01 7.97 2.34
CA TYR A 102 10.56 6.69 2.81
C TYR A 102 10.28 5.53 1.85
N TYR A 103 9.13 5.51 1.21
CA TYR A 103 8.70 4.39 0.38
C TYR A 103 9.60 4.18 -0.84
N THR A 104 10.13 5.25 -1.43
CA THR A 104 11.10 5.17 -2.54
C THR A 104 12.44 4.57 -2.11
N THR A 105 12.87 4.83 -0.87
CA THR A 105 14.08 4.22 -0.28
C THR A 105 13.89 2.72 -0.07
N VAL A 106 12.75 2.32 0.54
CA VAL A 106 12.44 0.91 0.77
C VAL A 106 12.24 0.16 -0.56
N SER A 107 11.58 0.78 -1.55
CA SER A 107 11.47 0.22 -2.90
C SER A 107 12.86 0.03 -3.54
N GLY A 108 13.78 0.96 -3.30
CA GLY A 108 15.19 0.83 -3.72
C GLY A 108 15.88 -0.38 -3.10
N TRP A 109 15.60 -0.73 -1.83
CA TRP A 109 16.15 -1.94 -1.20
C TRP A 109 15.67 -3.22 -1.88
N MET A 110 14.40 -3.26 -2.33
CA MET A 110 13.87 -4.42 -3.08
C MET A 110 14.64 -4.63 -4.38
N VAL A 111 14.89 -3.55 -5.12
CA VAL A 111 15.69 -3.58 -6.36
C VAL A 111 17.13 -4.02 -6.06
N ALA A 112 17.75 -3.48 -5.01
CA ALA A 112 19.11 -3.86 -4.60
C ALA A 112 19.21 -5.36 -4.30
N TYR A 113 18.25 -5.92 -3.57
CA TYR A 113 18.24 -7.35 -3.22
C TYR A 113 17.97 -8.25 -4.43
N PHE A 114 17.12 -7.83 -5.36
CA PHE A 114 16.97 -8.52 -6.62
C PHE A 114 18.33 -8.68 -7.32
N PHE A 115 19.12 -7.59 -7.43
CA PHE A 115 20.43 -7.65 -8.05
C PHE A 115 21.47 -8.43 -7.23
N LYS A 116 21.41 -8.39 -5.88
CA LYS A 116 22.28 -9.22 -5.01
C LYS A 116 22.03 -10.72 -5.26
N PHE A 117 20.76 -11.17 -5.30
CA PHE A 117 20.44 -12.55 -5.64
C PHE A 117 20.83 -12.90 -7.08
N LEU A 118 20.59 -12.00 -8.04
CA LEU A 118 20.95 -12.21 -9.44
C LEU A 118 22.47 -12.37 -9.63
N LYS A 119 23.28 -11.60 -8.92
CA LYS A 119 24.75 -11.73 -8.94
C LYS A 119 25.26 -12.96 -8.21
N GLY A 120 24.49 -13.47 -7.23
CA GLY A 120 24.88 -14.60 -6.40
C GLY A 120 25.66 -14.17 -5.15
N ASP A 121 25.41 -12.96 -4.64
CA ASP A 121 26.00 -12.48 -3.39
C ASP A 121 25.49 -13.30 -2.20
N PHE A 122 24.32 -13.91 -2.32
CA PHE A 122 23.76 -14.85 -1.37
C PHE A 122 24.10 -16.29 -1.78
N THR A 123 24.95 -16.96 -0.98
CA THR A 123 25.45 -18.31 -1.27
C THR A 123 24.89 -19.32 -0.28
N SER A 124 24.81 -20.59 -0.71
CA SER A 124 24.41 -21.68 0.18
C SER A 124 25.36 -21.80 1.36
N GLY A 125 24.82 -22.03 2.55
CA GLY A 125 25.58 -22.14 3.81
C GLY A 125 25.73 -20.83 4.59
N MET A 126 25.25 -19.69 4.06
CA MET A 126 25.10 -18.47 4.87
C MET A 126 24.08 -18.71 5.98
N ASN A 127 24.34 -18.13 7.15
CA ASN A 127 23.45 -18.18 8.30
C ASN A 127 22.67 -16.86 8.49
N THR A 128 21.90 -16.76 9.56
CA THR A 128 21.11 -15.55 9.89
C THR A 128 22.01 -14.34 10.13
N ASP A 129 23.18 -14.50 10.75
CA ASP A 129 24.11 -13.40 11.00
C ASP A 129 24.70 -12.86 9.69
N ASP A 130 25.00 -13.74 8.73
CA ASP A 130 25.50 -13.36 7.41
C ASP A 130 24.45 -12.56 6.62
N THR A 131 23.18 -12.99 6.67
CA THR A 131 22.08 -12.28 6.02
C THR A 131 21.76 -10.96 6.71
N ALA A 132 21.85 -10.91 8.04
CA ALA A 132 21.74 -9.67 8.81
C ALA A 132 22.87 -8.69 8.49
N ALA A 133 24.11 -9.18 8.40
CA ALA A 133 25.26 -8.38 7.99
C ALA A 133 25.10 -7.83 6.55
N ALA A 134 24.56 -8.64 5.63
CA ALA A 134 24.28 -8.19 4.25
C ALA A 134 23.26 -7.03 4.18
N PHE A 135 22.27 -7.03 5.08
CA PHE A 135 21.31 -5.93 5.21
C PHE A 135 21.94 -4.74 5.93
N GLY A 136 22.61 -4.96 7.06
CA GLY A 136 23.32 -3.91 7.79
C GLY A 136 24.34 -3.16 6.91
N ASN A 137 25.09 -3.87 6.07
CA ASN A 137 26.03 -3.27 5.13
C ASN A 137 25.32 -2.40 4.07
N LEU A 138 24.14 -2.81 3.58
CA LEU A 138 23.36 -1.97 2.67
C LEU A 138 22.92 -0.67 3.35
N LEU A 139 22.43 -0.75 4.60
CA LEU A 139 21.97 0.42 5.36
C LEU A 139 23.11 1.34 5.78
N ALA A 140 24.28 0.79 6.06
CA ALA A 140 25.48 1.55 6.44
C ALA A 140 26.11 2.35 5.27
N GLU A 141 25.80 1.99 4.02
CA GLU A 141 26.37 2.58 2.81
C GLU A 141 25.43 3.64 2.17
N PRO A 142 25.53 4.94 2.55
CA PRO A 142 24.60 5.97 2.09
C PRO A 142 24.61 6.14 0.56
N LYS A 143 25.77 5.94 -0.09
CA LYS A 143 25.87 6.05 -1.54
C LYS A 143 25.09 4.96 -2.27
N GLN A 144 25.14 3.73 -1.75
CA GLN A 144 24.43 2.59 -2.32
C GLN A 144 22.92 2.74 -2.10
N MET A 145 22.50 3.15 -0.90
CA MET A 145 21.09 3.45 -0.61
C MET A 145 20.56 4.55 -1.52
N ALA A 146 21.28 5.68 -1.62
CA ALA A 146 20.90 6.80 -2.48
C ALA A 146 20.82 6.38 -3.96
N PHE A 147 21.75 5.58 -4.45
CA PHE A 147 21.74 5.10 -5.84
C PHE A 147 20.45 4.34 -6.17
N TRP A 148 20.05 3.36 -5.34
CA TRP A 148 18.84 2.59 -5.59
C TRP A 148 17.55 3.39 -5.40
N MET A 149 17.52 4.32 -4.45
CA MET A 149 16.43 5.28 -4.28
C MET A 149 16.30 6.18 -5.52
N ILE A 150 17.42 6.75 -6.03
CA ILE A 150 17.43 7.57 -7.24
C ILE A 150 16.94 6.78 -8.44
N VAL A 151 17.38 5.54 -8.63
CA VAL A 151 16.92 4.65 -9.71
C VAL A 151 15.39 4.49 -9.63
N THR A 152 14.84 4.23 -8.45
CA THR A 152 13.40 4.08 -8.25
C THR A 152 12.64 5.36 -8.61
N VAL A 153 13.08 6.51 -8.12
CA VAL A 153 12.42 7.80 -8.37
C VAL A 153 12.47 8.17 -9.84
N VAL A 154 13.65 8.05 -10.47
CA VAL A 154 13.82 8.39 -11.88
C VAL A 154 12.97 7.51 -12.78
N LEU A 155 13.00 6.19 -12.56
CA LEU A 155 12.19 5.26 -13.35
C LEU A 155 10.68 5.51 -13.14
N GLY A 156 10.24 5.79 -11.92
CA GLY A 156 8.84 6.10 -11.61
C GLY A 156 8.34 7.34 -12.37
N PHE A 157 9.07 8.46 -12.29
CA PHE A 157 8.68 9.67 -13.02
C PHE A 157 8.83 9.54 -14.53
N LEU A 158 9.79 8.76 -15.04
CA LEU A 158 9.88 8.43 -16.46
C LEU A 158 8.64 7.67 -16.95
N VAL A 159 8.13 6.72 -16.19
CA VAL A 159 6.87 6.02 -16.52
C VAL A 159 5.71 7.01 -16.54
N CYS A 160 5.53 7.80 -15.48
CA CYS A 160 4.43 8.75 -15.36
C CYS A 160 4.50 9.88 -16.41
N SER A 161 5.69 10.31 -16.82
CA SER A 161 5.86 11.36 -17.85
C SER A 161 5.29 10.96 -19.22
N ARG A 162 5.18 9.64 -19.51
CA ARG A 162 4.64 9.11 -20.77
C ARG A 162 3.09 9.14 -20.85
N GLY A 163 2.43 9.63 -19.82
CA GLY A 163 0.97 9.76 -19.75
C GLY A 163 0.26 8.55 -19.13
N LEU A 164 -1.04 8.72 -18.89
CA LEU A 164 -1.85 7.70 -18.25
C LEU A 164 -1.87 6.38 -19.05
N GLN A 165 -2.22 6.44 -20.34
CA GLN A 165 -2.45 5.24 -21.15
C GLN A 165 -1.16 4.55 -21.60
N ASN A 166 -0.16 5.32 -22.06
CA ASN A 166 1.06 4.79 -22.64
C ASN A 166 2.18 4.55 -21.60
N GLY A 167 2.10 5.24 -20.46
CA GLY A 167 3.01 5.07 -19.33
C GLY A 167 2.38 4.20 -18.24
N LEU A 168 1.60 4.81 -17.36
CA LEU A 168 1.08 4.19 -16.15
C LEU A 168 0.27 2.92 -16.45
N GLU A 169 -0.79 2.99 -17.27
CA GLU A 169 -1.68 1.86 -17.53
C GLU A 169 -0.95 0.68 -18.18
N LYS A 170 -0.10 0.97 -19.19
CA LYS A 170 0.63 -0.09 -19.92
C LYS A 170 1.63 -0.81 -19.02
N ILE A 171 2.42 -0.06 -18.25
CA ILE A 171 3.44 -0.61 -17.37
C ILE A 171 2.79 -1.35 -16.19
N SER A 172 1.77 -0.75 -15.55
CA SER A 172 1.05 -1.40 -14.46
C SER A 172 0.39 -2.71 -14.89
N LYS A 173 -0.20 -2.78 -16.08
CA LYS A 173 -0.76 -4.04 -16.60
C LYS A 173 0.29 -5.13 -16.70
N PHE A 174 1.46 -4.82 -17.26
CA PHE A 174 2.56 -5.78 -17.35
C PHE A 174 3.04 -6.22 -15.95
N MET A 175 3.34 -5.25 -15.09
CA MET A 175 3.87 -5.52 -13.76
C MET A 175 2.88 -6.31 -12.90
N MET A 176 1.61 -5.92 -12.88
CA MET A 176 0.58 -6.61 -12.09
C MET A 176 0.30 -8.02 -12.61
N SER A 177 0.30 -8.24 -13.93
CA SER A 177 0.16 -9.59 -14.48
C SER A 177 1.35 -10.47 -14.12
N ALA A 178 2.57 -9.96 -14.22
CA ALA A 178 3.78 -10.66 -13.81
C ALA A 178 3.81 -10.94 -12.31
N LEU A 179 3.41 -9.94 -11.47
CA LEU A 179 3.29 -10.06 -10.03
C LEU A 179 2.33 -11.18 -9.64
N LEU A 180 1.13 -11.21 -10.23
CA LEU A 180 0.13 -12.24 -9.94
C LEU A 180 0.61 -13.65 -10.35
N LEU A 181 1.36 -13.77 -11.46
CA LEU A 181 1.97 -15.04 -11.84
C LEU A 181 3.08 -15.45 -10.85
N LEU A 182 3.97 -14.53 -10.52
CA LEU A 182 5.09 -14.79 -9.61
C LEU A 182 4.62 -15.22 -8.22
N ILE A 183 3.61 -14.53 -7.65
CA ILE A 183 3.10 -14.85 -6.32
C ILE A 183 2.48 -16.26 -6.28
N ILE A 184 1.78 -16.69 -7.35
CA ILE A 184 1.23 -18.04 -7.45
C ILE A 184 2.36 -19.07 -7.50
N VAL A 185 3.38 -18.86 -8.35
CA VAL A 185 4.53 -19.76 -8.47
C VAL A 185 5.27 -19.89 -7.14
N LEU A 186 5.54 -18.77 -6.47
CA LEU A 186 6.22 -18.75 -5.17
C LEU A 186 5.40 -19.44 -4.07
N ALA A 187 4.09 -19.18 -4.00
CA ALA A 187 3.21 -19.81 -3.01
C ALA A 187 3.08 -21.33 -3.23
N VAL A 188 2.90 -21.78 -4.48
CA VAL A 188 2.88 -23.20 -4.81
C VAL A 188 4.19 -23.86 -4.40
N HIS A 189 5.34 -23.26 -4.71
CA HIS A 189 6.62 -23.80 -4.30
C HIS A 189 6.72 -23.87 -2.77
N SER A 190 6.35 -22.81 -2.03
CA SER A 190 6.45 -22.76 -0.57
C SER A 190 5.59 -23.85 0.10
N ILE A 191 4.38 -24.08 -0.40
CA ILE A 191 3.47 -25.11 0.14
C ILE A 191 4.02 -26.54 -0.10
N THR A 192 4.86 -26.74 -1.11
CA THR A 192 5.45 -28.07 -1.41
C THR A 192 6.68 -28.40 -0.56
N LEU A 193 7.15 -27.46 0.28
CA LEU A 193 8.30 -27.70 1.17
C LEU A 193 7.96 -28.71 2.27
N SER A 194 8.99 -29.42 2.73
CA SER A 194 8.83 -30.37 3.85
C SER A 194 8.50 -29.58 5.14
N GLY A 195 7.42 -29.97 5.84
CA GLY A 195 6.98 -29.24 7.05
C GLY A 195 6.05 -28.05 6.79
N ALA A 196 5.82 -27.67 5.54
CA ALA A 196 4.99 -26.52 5.16
C ALA A 196 3.54 -26.57 5.69
N LEU A 197 2.98 -27.77 5.90
CA LEU A 197 1.59 -27.96 6.31
C LEU A 197 1.27 -27.31 7.66
N GLU A 198 2.21 -27.28 8.59
CA GLU A 198 2.03 -26.64 9.89
C GLU A 198 1.89 -25.12 9.74
N GLY A 199 2.73 -24.50 8.89
CA GLY A 199 2.63 -23.09 8.55
C GLY A 199 1.32 -22.73 7.84
N VAL A 200 0.85 -23.58 6.93
CA VAL A 200 -0.46 -23.40 6.27
C VAL A 200 -1.61 -23.48 7.29
N LYS A 201 -1.57 -24.47 8.19
CA LYS A 201 -2.58 -24.61 9.24
C LYS A 201 -2.61 -23.40 10.18
N PHE A 202 -1.43 -22.99 10.67
CA PHE A 202 -1.32 -21.79 11.52
C PHE A 202 -1.93 -20.56 10.84
N TYR A 203 -1.65 -20.39 9.56
CA TYR A 203 -2.04 -19.20 8.80
C TYR A 203 -3.53 -19.17 8.43
N LEU A 204 -4.12 -20.31 8.03
CA LEU A 204 -5.47 -20.33 7.46
C LEU A 204 -6.53 -20.92 8.40
N VAL A 205 -6.15 -21.72 9.41
CA VAL A 205 -7.10 -22.33 10.32
C VAL A 205 -7.27 -21.45 11.56
N PRO A 206 -8.48 -20.89 11.81
CA PRO A 206 -8.73 -20.10 12.99
C PRO A 206 -8.51 -20.93 14.27
N ASN A 207 -7.62 -20.46 15.15
CA ASN A 207 -7.35 -21.06 16.45
C ASN A 207 -7.85 -20.13 17.55
N LEU A 208 -8.89 -20.57 18.30
CA LEU A 208 -9.47 -19.79 19.38
C LEU A 208 -8.61 -19.82 20.67
N ASP A 209 -7.76 -20.83 20.84
CA ASP A 209 -6.86 -20.92 21.99
C ASP A 209 -5.80 -19.78 21.93
N ALA A 210 -5.29 -19.48 20.73
CA ALA A 210 -4.38 -18.35 20.52
C ALA A 210 -5.02 -16.99 20.89
N VAL A 211 -6.34 -16.86 20.74
CA VAL A 211 -7.06 -15.64 21.15
C VAL A 211 -7.07 -15.47 22.68
N SER A 212 -7.11 -16.56 23.44
CA SER A 212 -7.10 -16.49 24.89
C SER A 212 -5.77 -16.00 25.46
N GLU A 213 -4.65 -16.27 24.75
CA GLU A 213 -3.31 -15.83 25.13
C GLU A 213 -3.05 -14.38 24.72
N ILE A 214 -3.40 -14.00 23.50
CA ILE A 214 -3.14 -12.67 22.92
C ILE A 214 -4.18 -11.64 23.42
N GLY A 215 -5.41 -12.08 23.66
CA GLY A 215 -6.57 -11.26 23.97
C GLY A 215 -7.35 -10.83 22.74
N ILE A 216 -8.64 -11.11 22.70
CA ILE A 216 -9.53 -10.82 21.57
C ILE A 216 -9.52 -9.35 21.15
N LYS A 217 -9.37 -8.42 22.10
CA LYS A 217 -9.30 -6.97 21.83
C LYS A 217 -8.09 -6.64 20.95
N ASN A 218 -6.94 -7.22 21.23
CA ASN A 218 -5.71 -6.98 20.47
C ASN A 218 -5.83 -7.51 19.05
N VAL A 219 -6.35 -8.73 18.88
CA VAL A 219 -6.58 -9.34 17.56
C VAL A 219 -7.53 -8.49 16.71
N ILE A 220 -8.66 -8.07 17.29
CA ILE A 220 -9.65 -7.22 16.60
C ILE A 220 -9.02 -5.87 16.20
N THR A 221 -8.33 -5.22 17.12
CA THR A 221 -7.69 -3.91 16.84
C THR A 221 -6.63 -4.02 15.76
N ALA A 222 -5.79 -5.04 15.82
CA ALA A 222 -4.78 -5.29 14.79
C ALA A 222 -5.41 -5.56 13.41
N ALA A 223 -6.49 -6.35 13.37
CA ALA A 223 -7.23 -6.65 12.13
C ALA A 223 -7.91 -5.41 11.54
N MET A 224 -8.52 -4.56 12.37
CA MET A 224 -9.09 -3.28 11.95
C MET A 224 -8.03 -2.35 11.35
N ASN A 225 -6.90 -2.19 12.05
CA ASN A 225 -5.79 -1.37 11.59
C ASN A 225 -5.25 -1.87 10.25
N GLN A 226 -5.05 -3.18 10.11
CA GLN A 226 -4.53 -3.76 8.87
C GLN A 226 -5.52 -3.61 7.70
N ALA A 227 -6.81 -3.84 7.93
CA ALA A 227 -7.84 -3.70 6.91
C ALA A 227 -7.96 -2.26 6.37
N PHE A 228 -7.62 -1.30 7.21
CA PHE A 228 -7.61 0.10 6.85
C PHE A 228 -6.33 0.52 6.12
N PHE A 229 -5.20 0.05 6.62
CA PHE A 229 -3.88 0.35 6.08
C PHE A 229 -3.67 -0.24 4.67
N THR A 230 -4.15 -1.47 4.41
CA THR A 230 -3.87 -2.21 3.18
C THR A 230 -4.30 -1.48 1.90
N LEU A 231 -5.33 -0.65 1.97
CA LEU A 231 -5.87 0.08 0.81
C LEU A 231 -5.29 1.49 0.63
N SER A 232 -4.38 1.92 1.51
CA SER A 232 -3.74 3.26 1.48
C SER A 232 -4.73 4.42 1.35
N LEU A 233 -5.85 4.35 2.10
CA LEU A 233 -6.95 5.31 2.04
C LEU A 233 -6.66 6.59 2.86
N GLY A 234 -7.24 7.71 2.44
CA GLY A 234 -7.16 9.00 3.17
C GLY A 234 -6.21 10.02 2.57
N VAL A 235 -5.33 9.62 1.66
CA VAL A 235 -4.36 10.51 1.00
C VAL A 235 -4.67 10.76 -0.49
N ALA A 236 -5.92 10.59 -0.89
CA ALA A 236 -6.39 10.80 -2.27
C ALA A 236 -5.73 9.87 -3.31
N ALA A 237 -5.09 8.79 -2.90
CA ALA A 237 -4.42 7.87 -3.82
C ALA A 237 -5.44 7.16 -4.74
N MET A 238 -6.60 6.79 -4.23
CA MET A 238 -7.68 6.21 -5.02
C MET A 238 -8.56 7.25 -5.72
N GLU A 239 -8.65 8.45 -5.18
CA GLU A 239 -9.42 9.55 -5.77
C GLU A 239 -8.94 9.88 -7.18
N ILE A 240 -7.61 9.94 -7.40
CA ILE A 240 -7.07 10.26 -8.72
C ILE A 240 -7.50 9.23 -9.77
N PHE A 241 -7.53 7.92 -9.42
CA PHE A 241 -7.99 6.88 -10.34
C PHE A 241 -9.49 6.97 -10.59
N GLY A 242 -10.29 7.31 -9.58
CA GLY A 242 -11.68 7.67 -9.75
C GLY A 242 -11.88 8.77 -10.80
N SER A 243 -11.01 9.80 -10.79
CA SER A 243 -11.09 10.92 -11.73
C SER A 243 -10.86 10.54 -13.20
N TYR A 244 -10.19 9.43 -13.45
CA TYR A 244 -9.94 8.86 -14.79
C TYR A 244 -11.01 7.84 -15.22
N MET A 245 -11.89 7.45 -14.30
CA MET A 245 -12.90 6.41 -14.53
C MET A 245 -14.12 6.94 -15.27
N GLY A 246 -14.70 6.12 -16.16
CA GLY A 246 -16.02 6.36 -16.77
C GLY A 246 -17.18 6.08 -15.82
N LYS A 247 -18.42 6.26 -16.33
CA LYS A 247 -19.67 6.05 -15.57
C LYS A 247 -20.38 4.73 -15.92
N ASP A 248 -19.72 3.83 -16.64
CA ASP A 248 -20.33 2.59 -17.13
C ASP A 248 -20.53 1.54 -16.03
N CYS A 249 -19.70 1.61 -14.95
CA CYS A 249 -19.72 0.67 -13.85
C CYS A 249 -19.93 1.36 -12.51
N THR A 250 -20.58 0.64 -11.56
CA THR A 250 -20.76 1.09 -10.19
C THR A 250 -19.44 1.08 -9.41
N LEU A 251 -19.25 2.03 -8.50
CA LEU A 251 -18.01 2.12 -7.71
C LEU A 251 -17.85 0.99 -6.69
N ALA A 252 -18.95 0.54 -6.08
CA ALA A 252 -18.91 -0.60 -5.17
C ALA A 252 -18.45 -1.88 -5.87
N GLY A 253 -18.89 -2.12 -7.12
CA GLY A 253 -18.46 -3.27 -7.91
C GLY A 253 -16.97 -3.22 -8.27
N GLU A 254 -16.49 -2.05 -8.64
CA GLU A 254 -15.06 -1.87 -8.95
C GLU A 254 -14.18 -1.89 -7.69
N GLY A 255 -14.63 -1.24 -6.62
CA GLY A 255 -13.96 -1.28 -5.32
C GLY A 255 -13.84 -2.71 -4.76
N ALA A 256 -14.90 -3.52 -4.88
CA ALA A 256 -14.86 -4.92 -4.47
C ALA A 256 -13.81 -5.73 -5.25
N LYS A 257 -13.60 -5.46 -6.54
CA LYS A 257 -12.54 -6.13 -7.34
C LYS A 257 -11.15 -5.70 -6.91
N ILE A 258 -10.96 -4.40 -6.61
CA ILE A 258 -9.70 -3.88 -6.09
C ILE A 258 -9.39 -4.55 -4.74
N CYS A 259 -10.34 -4.57 -3.80
CA CYS A 259 -10.20 -5.25 -2.52
C CYS A 259 -9.92 -6.75 -2.68
N ALA A 260 -10.58 -7.43 -3.63
CA ALA A 260 -10.36 -8.85 -3.89
C ALA A 260 -8.95 -9.15 -4.40
N LEU A 261 -8.40 -8.31 -5.28
CA LEU A 261 -7.03 -8.45 -5.76
C LEU A 261 -6.01 -8.14 -4.66
N ASP A 262 -6.22 -7.09 -3.88
CA ASP A 262 -5.40 -6.73 -2.73
C ASP A 262 -5.35 -7.88 -1.71
N THR A 263 -6.52 -8.39 -1.32
CA THR A 263 -6.66 -9.52 -0.40
C THR A 263 -6.01 -10.79 -0.96
N PHE A 264 -6.20 -11.06 -2.26
CA PHE A 264 -5.57 -12.22 -2.89
C PHE A 264 -4.04 -12.16 -2.74
N VAL A 265 -3.44 -11.01 -3.01
CA VAL A 265 -1.98 -10.85 -2.85
C VAL A 265 -1.56 -10.96 -1.39
N ALA A 266 -2.29 -10.36 -0.44
CA ALA A 266 -2.00 -10.47 0.98
C ALA A 266 -2.05 -11.94 1.47
N ILE A 267 -3.09 -12.69 1.09
CA ILE A 267 -3.23 -14.10 1.45
C ILE A 267 -2.14 -14.95 0.81
N MET A 268 -1.86 -14.76 -0.48
CA MET A 268 -0.80 -15.49 -1.18
C MET A 268 0.59 -15.19 -0.59
N SER A 269 0.84 -13.96 -0.14
CA SER A 269 2.08 -13.58 0.55
C SER A 269 2.28 -14.36 1.85
N GLY A 270 1.22 -14.52 2.64
CA GLY A 270 1.26 -15.39 3.83
C GLY A 270 1.52 -16.86 3.47
N LEU A 271 0.96 -17.36 2.36
CA LEU A 271 1.24 -18.71 1.85
C LEU A 271 2.65 -18.89 1.30
N ILE A 272 3.38 -17.82 0.99
CA ILE A 272 4.82 -17.88 0.72
C ILE A 272 5.60 -17.95 2.02
N ILE A 273 5.27 -17.07 2.97
CA ILE A 273 6.11 -16.79 4.15
C ILE A 273 5.94 -17.85 5.22
N PHE A 274 4.71 -18.13 5.68
CA PHE A 274 4.49 -19.06 6.79
C PHE A 274 4.95 -20.48 6.50
N PRO A 275 4.59 -21.11 5.36
CA PRO A 275 5.08 -22.44 5.04
C PRO A 275 6.61 -22.49 4.96
N ALA A 276 7.25 -21.48 4.38
CA ALA A 276 8.70 -21.40 4.27
C ALA A 276 9.37 -21.26 5.66
N CYS A 277 8.90 -20.33 6.51
CA CYS A 277 9.44 -20.14 7.85
C CYS A 277 9.30 -21.41 8.71
N PHE A 278 8.12 -22.04 8.71
CA PHE A 278 7.90 -23.29 9.45
C PHE A 278 8.75 -24.44 8.93
N SER A 279 8.95 -24.55 7.61
CA SER A 279 9.79 -25.61 7.01
C SER A 279 11.27 -25.51 7.41
N TYR A 280 11.75 -24.29 7.64
CA TYR A 280 13.16 -24.05 8.01
C TYR A 280 13.34 -23.68 9.49
N GLY A 281 12.27 -23.74 10.30
CA GLY A 281 12.33 -23.49 11.74
C GLY A 281 12.72 -22.04 12.08
N VAL A 282 12.32 -21.08 11.24
CA VAL A 282 12.64 -19.65 11.41
C VAL A 282 11.39 -18.91 11.86
N GLU A 283 11.51 -18.06 12.87
CA GLU A 283 10.40 -17.23 13.35
C GLU A 283 10.04 -16.14 12.33
N VAL A 284 8.77 -15.74 12.34
CA VAL A 284 8.28 -14.62 11.52
C VAL A 284 8.57 -13.32 12.26
N ASP A 285 9.73 -12.75 11.99
CA ASP A 285 10.20 -11.50 12.59
C ASP A 285 9.40 -10.27 12.18
N ALA A 286 9.59 -9.19 12.94
CA ALA A 286 8.96 -7.91 12.71
C ALA A 286 9.67 -7.08 11.62
N GLY A 287 8.88 -6.31 10.90
CA GLY A 287 9.37 -5.22 10.09
C GLY A 287 10.28 -5.64 8.92
N PRO A 288 11.29 -4.81 8.58
CA PRO A 288 12.22 -5.07 7.48
C PRO A 288 12.97 -6.39 7.61
N SER A 289 13.23 -6.83 8.84
CA SER A 289 13.97 -8.08 9.12
C SER A 289 13.35 -9.29 8.46
N LEU A 290 12.02 -9.39 8.43
CA LEU A 290 11.33 -10.48 7.76
C LEU A 290 11.73 -10.63 6.29
N ILE A 291 11.78 -9.51 5.56
CA ILE A 291 12.03 -9.51 4.12
C ILE A 291 13.52 -9.56 3.78
N PHE A 292 14.36 -8.86 4.56
CA PHE A 292 15.75 -8.63 4.20
C PHE A 292 16.76 -9.51 4.97
N ILE A 293 16.30 -10.19 6.02
CA ILE A 293 17.13 -11.10 6.83
C ILE A 293 16.53 -12.51 6.83
N THR A 294 15.28 -12.65 7.32
CA THR A 294 14.64 -13.96 7.52
C THR A 294 14.42 -14.71 6.21
N LEU A 295 13.78 -14.11 5.22
CA LEU A 295 13.53 -14.76 3.94
C LEU A 295 14.80 -15.02 3.12
N PRO A 296 15.79 -14.12 3.01
CA PRO A 296 17.08 -14.46 2.44
C PRO A 296 17.74 -15.66 3.10
N ASN A 297 17.71 -15.76 4.45
CA ASN A 297 18.22 -16.94 5.17
C ASN A 297 17.47 -18.22 4.77
N VAL A 298 16.15 -18.17 4.62
CA VAL A 298 15.36 -19.30 4.10
C VAL A 298 15.81 -19.67 2.68
N PHE A 299 15.95 -18.69 1.78
CA PHE A 299 16.33 -18.94 0.40
C PHE A 299 17.75 -19.53 0.27
N VAL A 300 18.75 -19.05 1.01
CA VAL A 300 20.12 -19.61 0.92
C VAL A 300 20.21 -21.06 1.37
N ASN A 301 19.30 -21.49 2.24
CA ASN A 301 19.22 -22.87 2.74
C ASN A 301 18.31 -23.77 1.88
N MET A 302 17.63 -23.19 0.88
CA MET A 302 16.71 -23.89 -0.01
C MET A 302 17.40 -24.37 -1.29
N GLN A 303 17.01 -25.54 -1.81
CA GLN A 303 17.51 -25.99 -3.10
C GLN A 303 17.09 -25.02 -4.23
N GLY A 304 18.07 -24.51 -4.97
CA GLY A 304 17.81 -23.48 -6.00
C GLY A 304 17.49 -22.09 -5.43
N GLY A 305 17.85 -21.83 -4.19
CA GLY A 305 17.48 -20.62 -3.44
C GLY A 305 17.84 -19.31 -4.12
N ARG A 306 18.94 -19.28 -4.90
CA ARG A 306 19.27 -18.10 -5.73
C ARG A 306 18.16 -17.76 -6.71
N ILE A 307 17.55 -18.74 -7.35
CA ILE A 307 16.44 -18.52 -8.31
C ILE A 307 15.19 -18.06 -7.55
N TRP A 308 14.85 -18.72 -6.46
CA TRP A 308 13.69 -18.38 -5.64
C TRP A 308 13.81 -16.98 -5.00
N GLY A 309 14.99 -16.63 -4.51
CA GLY A 309 15.28 -15.29 -4.03
C GLY A 309 15.17 -14.22 -5.13
N CYS A 310 15.71 -14.49 -6.34
CA CYS A 310 15.52 -13.60 -7.49
C CYS A 310 14.03 -13.39 -7.82
N LEU A 311 13.25 -14.45 -7.90
CA LEU A 311 11.83 -14.40 -8.24
C LEU A 311 11.04 -13.65 -7.16
N PHE A 312 11.37 -13.89 -5.89
CA PHE A 312 10.74 -13.20 -4.75
C PHE A 312 11.04 -11.69 -4.77
N PHE A 313 12.31 -11.29 -4.90
CA PHE A 313 12.64 -9.87 -4.93
C PHE A 313 12.22 -9.18 -6.24
N MET A 314 12.06 -9.89 -7.34
CA MET A 314 11.40 -9.38 -8.54
C MET A 314 9.91 -9.11 -8.29
N PHE A 315 9.22 -10.05 -7.64
CA PHE A 315 7.84 -9.87 -7.19
C PHE A 315 7.71 -8.65 -6.25
N MET A 316 8.59 -8.54 -5.24
CA MET A 316 8.61 -7.40 -4.30
C MET A 316 8.88 -6.07 -4.99
N THR A 317 9.80 -6.05 -5.97
CA THR A 317 10.09 -4.87 -6.79
C THR A 317 8.85 -4.43 -7.56
N PHE A 318 8.11 -5.35 -8.17
CA PHE A 318 6.89 -5.01 -8.89
C PHE A 318 5.78 -4.51 -7.94
N ALA A 319 5.63 -5.13 -6.79
CA ALA A 319 4.67 -4.70 -5.78
C ALA A 319 4.97 -3.28 -5.29
N SER A 320 6.20 -3.01 -4.87
CA SER A 320 6.59 -1.69 -4.38
C SER A 320 6.53 -0.61 -5.49
N PHE A 321 7.04 -0.92 -6.67
CA PHE A 321 7.10 0.02 -7.77
C PHE A 321 5.72 0.37 -8.35
N SER A 322 4.74 -0.54 -8.31
CA SER A 322 3.36 -0.25 -8.72
C SER A 322 2.72 0.83 -7.84
N THR A 323 2.95 0.79 -6.53
CA THR A 323 2.53 1.85 -5.59
C THR A 323 3.27 3.16 -5.86
N VAL A 324 4.59 3.12 -6.08
CA VAL A 324 5.39 4.33 -6.40
C VAL A 324 4.83 5.07 -7.60
N ILE A 325 4.63 4.39 -8.74
CA ILE A 325 4.12 5.05 -9.95
C ILE A 325 2.67 5.53 -9.79
N ALA A 326 1.87 4.85 -9.00
CA ALA A 326 0.50 5.24 -8.70
C ALA A 326 0.43 6.55 -7.90
N VAL A 327 1.24 6.66 -6.83
CA VAL A 327 1.30 7.88 -6.01
C VAL A 327 2.00 9.03 -6.76
N PHE A 328 3.01 8.74 -7.58
CA PHE A 328 3.63 9.76 -8.45
C PHE A 328 2.63 10.34 -9.44
N GLU A 329 1.74 9.52 -10.01
CA GLU A 329 0.66 10.01 -10.87
C GLU A 329 -0.27 10.96 -10.11
N ASN A 330 -0.61 10.66 -8.85
CA ASN A 330 -1.41 11.54 -8.02
C ASN A 330 -0.71 12.89 -7.80
N ILE A 331 0.55 12.89 -7.40
CA ILE A 331 1.37 14.10 -7.22
C ILE A 331 1.47 14.91 -8.51
N MET A 332 1.72 14.25 -9.64
CA MET A 332 1.81 14.93 -10.95
C MET A 332 0.47 15.54 -11.35
N SER A 333 -0.62 14.82 -11.20
CA SER A 333 -1.96 15.31 -11.54
C SER A 333 -2.37 16.49 -10.69
N PHE A 334 -2.00 16.49 -9.41
CA PHE A 334 -2.17 17.65 -8.53
C PHE A 334 -1.42 18.87 -9.08
N ALA A 335 -0.14 18.73 -9.44
CA ALA A 335 0.66 19.83 -9.98
C ALA A 335 0.12 20.35 -11.33
N ILE A 336 -0.38 19.46 -12.19
CA ILE A 336 -1.00 19.82 -13.47
C ILE A 336 -2.30 20.62 -13.24
N ASP A 337 -3.18 20.12 -12.36
CA ASP A 337 -4.49 20.74 -12.11
C ASP A 337 -4.37 22.09 -11.37
N MET A 338 -3.43 22.19 -10.40
CA MET A 338 -3.27 23.38 -9.56
C MET A 338 -2.45 24.49 -10.22
N PHE A 339 -1.36 24.12 -10.89
CA PHE A 339 -0.38 25.09 -11.40
C PHE A 339 -0.39 25.17 -12.92
N GLY A 340 -1.20 24.37 -13.63
CA GLY A 340 -1.25 24.36 -15.08
C GLY A 340 0.06 23.86 -15.73
N TRP A 341 0.88 23.09 -15.01
CA TRP A 341 2.15 22.60 -15.53
C TRP A 341 1.94 21.56 -16.64
N SER A 342 2.85 21.56 -17.61
CA SER A 342 2.95 20.45 -18.55
C SER A 342 3.37 19.16 -17.81
N ARG A 343 3.01 18.02 -18.34
CA ARG A 343 3.31 16.71 -17.73
C ARG A 343 4.80 16.50 -17.49
N ASN A 344 5.65 16.86 -18.46
CA ASN A 344 7.10 16.76 -18.32
C ASN A 344 7.65 17.72 -17.26
N LYS A 345 7.13 18.95 -17.17
CA LYS A 345 7.51 19.89 -16.12
C LYS A 345 7.11 19.37 -14.74
N ALA A 346 5.90 18.82 -14.60
CA ALA A 346 5.42 18.23 -13.37
C ALA A 346 6.30 17.03 -12.95
N ALA A 347 6.66 16.14 -13.88
CA ALA A 347 7.56 15.02 -13.61
C ALA A 347 8.94 15.47 -13.15
N LEU A 348 9.54 16.45 -13.82
CA LEU A 348 10.88 16.94 -13.49
C LEU A 348 10.91 17.61 -12.10
N ILE A 349 10.00 18.55 -11.85
CA ILE A 349 9.99 19.30 -10.59
C ILE A 349 9.66 18.38 -9.41
N ASN A 350 8.62 17.57 -9.52
CA ASN A 350 8.25 16.64 -8.45
C ASN A 350 9.32 15.55 -8.26
N GLY A 351 9.98 15.10 -9.33
CA GLY A 351 11.12 14.19 -9.25
C GLY A 351 12.25 14.78 -8.40
N VAL A 352 12.63 16.03 -8.65
CA VAL A 352 13.65 16.72 -7.84
C VAL A 352 13.20 16.90 -6.39
N ILE A 353 11.93 17.27 -6.15
CA ILE A 353 11.40 17.42 -4.81
C ILE A 353 11.47 16.09 -4.03
N ILE A 354 11.02 14.99 -4.63
CA ILE A 354 11.05 13.66 -3.99
C ILE A 354 12.49 13.21 -3.76
N LEU A 355 13.40 13.38 -4.71
CA LEU A 355 14.82 13.04 -4.53
C LEU A 355 15.41 13.74 -3.30
N ILE A 356 15.18 15.05 -3.17
CA ILE A 356 15.69 15.83 -2.03
C ILE A 356 14.98 15.40 -0.73
N ALA A 357 13.66 15.24 -0.76
CA ALA A 357 12.85 14.89 0.40
C ALA A 357 13.13 13.47 0.93
N SER A 358 13.62 12.55 0.08
CA SER A 358 13.99 11.18 0.49
C SER A 358 15.40 11.09 1.09
N ILE A 359 16.23 12.14 1.00
CA ILE A 359 17.59 12.14 1.59
C ILE A 359 17.58 11.86 3.11
N PRO A 360 16.71 12.47 3.93
CA PRO A 360 16.67 12.20 5.36
C PRO A 360 16.48 10.71 5.68
N CYS A 361 15.58 10.02 4.98
CA CYS A 361 15.36 8.59 5.15
C CYS A 361 16.62 7.77 4.80
N VAL A 362 17.33 8.10 3.71
CA VAL A 362 18.59 7.45 3.34
C VAL A 362 19.66 7.66 4.41
N LEU A 363 19.79 8.89 4.96
CA LEU A 363 20.80 9.22 5.97
C LEU A 363 20.45 8.70 7.36
N GLY A 364 19.19 8.45 7.65
CA GLY A 364 18.71 8.00 8.97
C GLY A 364 19.30 6.69 9.45
N TYR A 365 19.77 5.84 8.55
CA TYR A 365 20.39 4.55 8.89
C TYR A 365 21.94 4.59 9.01
N ASN A 366 22.55 5.71 8.66
CA ASN A 366 24.02 5.83 8.64
C ASN A 366 24.49 7.15 9.26
N VAL A 367 24.59 8.22 8.48
CA VAL A 367 25.12 9.52 8.95
C VAL A 367 24.28 10.11 10.09
N TRP A 368 22.96 9.89 10.06
CA TRP A 368 21.98 10.40 11.05
C TRP A 368 21.40 9.28 11.92
N SER A 369 22.09 8.15 12.06
CA SER A 369 21.62 6.99 12.85
C SER A 369 21.29 7.31 14.31
N ASN A 370 21.89 8.37 14.88
CA ASN A 370 21.60 8.87 16.23
C ASN A 370 20.42 9.85 16.28
N LEU A 371 19.83 10.21 15.13
CA LEU A 371 18.68 11.12 15.07
C LEU A 371 17.39 10.36 15.31
N HIS A 372 16.85 10.55 16.50
CA HIS A 372 15.54 10.04 16.87
C HIS A 372 14.53 11.17 16.89
N LEU A 373 13.40 11.00 16.18
CA LEU A 373 12.39 12.05 16.01
C LEU A 373 11.16 11.76 16.89
N ILE A 374 10.06 11.34 16.31
CA ILE A 374 8.77 11.17 16.99
C ILE A 374 8.82 9.96 17.94
N GLY A 375 8.72 10.20 19.24
CA GLY A 375 8.67 9.13 20.24
C GLY A 375 9.90 8.21 20.26
N GLY A 376 11.07 8.73 19.92
CA GLY A 376 12.33 7.95 19.90
C GLY A 376 12.52 7.07 18.66
N ARG A 377 11.66 7.21 17.64
CA ARG A 377 11.75 6.48 16.35
C ARG A 377 12.84 7.08 15.47
N ASP A 378 13.42 6.24 14.62
CA ASP A 378 14.30 6.71 13.56
C ASP A 378 13.55 7.55 12.50
N VAL A 379 14.24 8.00 11.46
CA VAL A 379 13.66 8.87 10.44
C VAL A 379 12.55 8.16 9.68
N LEU A 380 12.81 6.92 9.19
CA LEU A 380 11.83 6.15 8.42
C LEU A 380 10.58 5.86 9.24
N ASP A 381 10.77 5.33 10.46
CA ASP A 381 9.67 4.98 11.36
C ASP A 381 8.86 6.22 11.78
N SER A 382 9.50 7.41 11.85
CA SER A 382 8.81 8.67 12.12
C SER A 382 7.98 9.14 10.93
N GLU A 383 8.51 9.04 9.71
CA GLU A 383 7.79 9.34 8.47
C GLU A 383 6.60 8.39 8.28
N ASP A 384 6.81 7.08 8.48
CA ASP A 384 5.74 6.09 8.41
C ASP A 384 4.67 6.33 9.49
N PHE A 385 5.06 6.63 10.73
CA PHE A 385 4.11 6.96 11.79
C PHE A 385 3.20 8.13 11.43
N MET A 386 3.78 9.21 10.88
CA MET A 386 3.00 10.38 10.45
C MET A 386 1.98 10.03 9.36
N VAL A 387 2.38 9.22 8.40
CA VAL A 387 1.49 8.79 7.32
C VAL A 387 0.47 7.78 7.82
N SER A 388 0.93 6.67 8.39
CA SER A 388 0.11 5.50 8.68
C SER A 388 -0.82 5.70 9.88
N ASN A 389 -0.35 6.39 10.94
CA ASN A 389 -1.11 6.55 12.17
C ASN A 389 -1.90 7.87 12.25
N LEU A 390 -1.50 8.90 11.48
CA LEU A 390 -2.16 10.20 11.50
C LEU A 390 -2.89 10.51 10.19
N LEU A 391 -2.15 10.61 9.07
CA LEU A 391 -2.70 11.14 7.83
C LEU A 391 -3.73 10.21 7.17
N LEU A 392 -3.47 8.90 7.12
CA LEU A 392 -4.41 7.93 6.54
C LEU A 392 -5.75 7.88 7.33
N PRO A 393 -5.77 7.69 8.66
CA PRO A 393 -7.03 7.64 9.41
C PRO A 393 -7.78 8.97 9.41
N ILE A 394 -7.09 10.09 9.65
CA ILE A 394 -7.72 11.42 9.61
C ILE A 394 -8.29 11.71 8.23
N GLY A 395 -7.50 11.46 7.19
CA GLY A 395 -7.92 11.69 5.81
C GLY A 395 -9.15 10.89 5.43
N SER A 396 -9.19 9.62 5.81
CA SER A 396 -10.35 8.76 5.56
C SER A 396 -11.59 9.20 6.33
N LEU A 397 -11.41 9.68 7.58
CA LEU A 397 -12.51 10.26 8.34
C LEU A 397 -13.04 11.52 7.64
N VAL A 398 -12.16 12.36 7.08
CA VAL A 398 -12.57 13.56 6.34
C VAL A 398 -13.31 13.18 5.06
N TYR A 399 -12.84 12.19 4.25
CA TYR A 399 -13.58 11.68 3.09
C TYR A 399 -14.97 11.19 3.47
N LEU A 400 -15.05 10.41 4.55
CA LEU A 400 -16.32 9.90 5.06
C LEU A 400 -17.26 11.05 5.44
N LEU A 401 -16.82 11.97 6.28
CA LEU A 401 -17.62 13.11 6.72
C LEU A 401 -18.04 14.00 5.54
N PHE A 402 -17.14 14.23 4.59
CA PHE A 402 -17.46 14.98 3.37
C PHE A 402 -18.56 14.32 2.54
N CYS A 403 -18.50 13.01 2.37
CA CYS A 403 -19.49 12.26 1.58
C CYS A 403 -20.84 12.08 2.28
N VAL A 404 -20.89 12.06 3.65
CA VAL A 404 -22.13 11.67 4.34
C VAL A 404 -22.81 12.81 5.09
N THR A 405 -22.13 13.94 5.34
CA THR A 405 -22.71 15.04 6.11
C THR A 405 -23.41 16.08 5.23
N LYS A 406 -24.35 16.80 5.84
CA LYS A 406 -25.04 17.93 5.18
C LYS A 406 -24.12 19.12 4.91
N TRP A 407 -23.00 19.21 5.60
CA TRP A 407 -22.00 20.29 5.45
C TRP A 407 -20.98 20.02 4.35
N GLY A 408 -20.85 18.75 3.95
CA GLY A 408 -20.01 18.33 2.84
C GLY A 408 -20.80 18.19 1.54
N TRP A 409 -20.39 17.23 0.70
CA TRP A 409 -21.04 16.89 -0.56
C TRP A 409 -22.42 16.28 -0.34
N GLY A 410 -22.56 15.44 0.67
CA GLY A 410 -23.81 14.86 1.16
C GLY A 410 -24.08 13.45 0.66
N PHE A 411 -24.73 12.64 1.53
CA PHE A 411 -24.94 11.21 1.33
C PHE A 411 -25.69 10.87 0.04
N ASP A 412 -26.73 11.63 -0.29
CA ASP A 412 -27.56 11.33 -1.46
C ASP A 412 -26.80 11.52 -2.77
N LYS A 413 -25.99 12.59 -2.88
CA LYS A 413 -25.12 12.82 -4.04
C LYS A 413 -24.03 11.76 -4.17
N TYR A 414 -23.42 11.37 -3.04
CA TYR A 414 -22.44 10.29 -3.00
C TYR A 414 -23.04 8.96 -3.49
N ILE A 415 -24.21 8.57 -2.97
CA ILE A 415 -24.87 7.31 -3.35
C ILE A 415 -25.29 7.31 -4.80
N ASP A 416 -25.81 8.42 -5.32
CA ASP A 416 -26.18 8.54 -6.73
C ASP A 416 -24.96 8.35 -7.62
N GLU A 417 -23.83 9.00 -7.30
CA GLU A 417 -22.58 8.81 -8.02
C GLU A 417 -22.07 7.37 -7.90
N ALA A 418 -21.99 6.83 -6.68
CA ALA A 418 -21.48 5.47 -6.44
C ALA A 418 -22.27 4.39 -7.17
N ASN A 419 -23.59 4.57 -7.29
CA ASN A 419 -24.50 3.62 -7.92
C ASN A 419 -24.71 3.87 -9.43
N THR A 420 -24.06 4.89 -10.00
CA THR A 420 -24.11 5.14 -11.43
C THR A 420 -23.40 4.05 -12.21
N GLY A 421 -24.03 3.52 -13.25
CA GLY A 421 -23.53 2.41 -14.07
C GLY A 421 -24.08 1.05 -13.68
N SER A 422 -23.50 0.00 -14.26
CA SER A 422 -23.89 -1.40 -14.04
C SER A 422 -23.00 -2.08 -13.00
N GLY A 423 -23.57 -2.88 -12.11
CA GLY A 423 -22.85 -3.65 -11.11
C GLY A 423 -23.46 -3.60 -9.71
N LEU A 424 -22.64 -3.91 -8.68
CA LEU A 424 -23.05 -3.93 -7.28
C LEU A 424 -23.42 -2.52 -6.82
N LYS A 425 -24.63 -2.35 -6.28
CA LYS A 425 -25.14 -1.06 -5.79
C LYS A 425 -25.13 -1.03 -4.26
N ILE A 426 -24.81 0.15 -3.72
CA ILE A 426 -24.89 0.41 -2.29
C ILE A 426 -26.34 0.77 -1.93
N SER A 427 -26.90 0.08 -0.91
CA SER A 427 -28.25 0.36 -0.44
C SER A 427 -28.32 1.68 0.33
N ARG A 428 -29.31 2.52 0.02
CA ARG A 428 -29.59 3.75 0.79
C ARG A 428 -29.95 3.48 2.26
N LYS A 429 -30.39 2.26 2.59
CA LYS A 429 -30.68 1.83 3.97
C LYS A 429 -29.43 1.81 4.86
N LEU A 430 -28.23 1.76 4.27
CA LEU A 430 -26.96 1.81 5.00
C LEU A 430 -26.59 3.24 5.46
N LYS A 431 -27.41 4.24 5.20
CA LYS A 431 -27.15 5.64 5.62
C LYS A 431 -26.80 5.77 7.11
N PRO A 432 -27.50 5.15 8.08
CA PRO A 432 -27.15 5.25 9.49
C PRO A 432 -25.77 4.63 9.79
N TYR A 433 -25.41 3.52 9.12
CA TYR A 433 -24.10 2.91 9.24
C TYR A 433 -22.98 3.87 8.83
N PHE A 434 -23.11 4.49 7.65
CA PHE A 434 -22.15 5.45 7.12
C PHE A 434 -22.05 6.73 7.94
N GLN A 435 -23.16 7.18 8.55
CA GLN A 435 -23.21 8.45 9.29
C GLN A 435 -22.76 8.34 10.75
N PHE A 436 -22.93 7.17 11.38
CA PHE A 436 -22.70 7.01 12.82
C PHE A 436 -21.68 5.91 13.14
N ILE A 437 -21.84 4.71 12.60
CA ILE A 437 -21.01 3.56 12.99
C ILE A 437 -19.62 3.66 12.37
N LEU A 438 -19.53 3.86 11.06
CA LEU A 438 -18.25 3.90 10.35
C LEU A 438 -17.32 5.03 10.83
N PRO A 439 -17.79 6.28 11.11
CA PRO A 439 -16.95 7.32 11.69
C PRO A 439 -16.39 6.95 13.06
N LEU A 440 -17.19 6.28 13.91
CA LEU A 440 -16.74 5.83 15.22
C LEU A 440 -15.67 4.74 15.11
N LEU A 441 -15.81 3.81 14.17
CA LEU A 441 -14.79 2.78 13.92
C LEU A 441 -13.47 3.40 13.45
N ILE A 442 -13.52 4.36 12.51
CA ILE A 442 -12.30 5.05 12.03
C ILE A 442 -11.66 5.90 13.15
N LEU A 443 -12.48 6.59 13.95
CA LEU A 443 -11.99 7.36 15.08
C LEU A 443 -11.33 6.45 16.14
N PHE A 444 -11.89 5.26 16.37
CA PHE A 444 -11.30 4.27 17.26
C PHE A 444 -9.91 3.83 16.76
N ILE A 445 -9.76 3.52 15.45
CA ILE A 445 -8.46 3.19 14.85
C ILE A 445 -7.47 4.34 15.04
N PHE A 446 -7.89 5.57 14.76
CA PHE A 446 -7.05 6.75 14.92
C PHE A 446 -6.52 6.91 16.34
N ILE A 447 -7.41 6.79 17.34
CA ILE A 447 -7.02 6.90 18.76
C ILE A 447 -6.06 5.76 19.15
N GLN A 448 -6.33 4.52 18.70
CA GLN A 448 -5.44 3.38 18.98
C GLN A 448 -4.06 3.52 18.33
N GLY A 449 -3.98 4.20 17.20
CA GLY A 449 -2.70 4.50 16.53
C GLY A 449 -1.84 5.54 17.25
N LEU A 450 -2.42 6.28 18.23
CA LEU A 450 -1.71 7.30 19.02
C LEU A 450 -1.22 6.79 20.38
N ILE A 451 -1.81 5.72 20.91
CA ILE A 451 -1.50 5.08 22.19
C ILE A 451 -0.48 3.98 21.98
#